data_fdcdcdcb9bfb94a722e836c22f1694ef
#
_entry.id   fdcdcdcb9bfb94a722e836c22f1694ef
#
_cell.length_a   1.000
_cell.length_b   1.000
_cell.length_c   1.000
_cell.angle_alpha   90.00
_cell.angle_beta   90.00
_cell.angle_gamma   90.00
#
_symmetry.space_group_name_H-M   'P 1'
#
loop_
_entity.id
_entity.type
_entity.pdbx_description
1 polymer ?
#
loop_
_entity_poly.entity_id
_entity_poly.type
_entity_poly.pdbx_seq_one_letter_code
_entity_poly.pdbx_strand_id
1 'polypeptide(L)'
;LGQANTDWQDEIFKTSFSTDHNVNVSGAIPHMPYRVSVSYTNENGILKTSNMERLTGAISLNPNFFDKKLNIQLNVKGIYNTNRFADTGAIGMATQYDPTQPIYMDGNPYGNGYFMYMKSGNNPTPVDIGLANPVSILDSKHDESTVYRSIGNAQIDYKFHFLPELRANLNLGYDVSKSEGDVIIEDNAPMTWCQGNYKTGFGENSSYYQLKRNTLLDFYLNYAKEFGAHHVDVMGGYSWQHFYNSTWTKYTYST
;
A
#
# COMPACT_ATOMS: atom_id res chain seq x y z
N LEU A 1 -31.18 28.23 10.32
CA LEU A 1 -30.80 26.95 10.93
C LEU A 1 -31.67 25.88 10.31
N GLY A 2 -31.07 24.73 9.97
CA GLY A 2 -31.77 23.54 9.51
C GLY A 2 -32.63 22.93 10.65
N GLN A 3 -33.39 21.89 10.32
CA GLN A 3 -34.25 21.17 11.27
C GLN A 3 -33.77 19.75 11.52
N ALA A 4 -32.70 19.32 10.88
CA ALA A 4 -32.07 18.02 11.07
C ALA A 4 -31.29 17.98 12.40
N ASN A 5 -30.92 16.78 12.81
CA ASN A 5 -30.01 16.51 13.92
C ASN A 5 -29.07 15.40 13.48
N THR A 6 -28.08 15.77 12.69
CA THR A 6 -27.14 14.84 12.03
C THR A 6 -25.87 14.72 12.86
N ASP A 7 -25.55 13.52 13.31
CA ASP A 7 -24.22 13.22 13.85
C ASP A 7 -23.31 12.86 12.69
N TRP A 8 -22.59 13.84 12.19
CA TRP A 8 -21.72 13.68 11.03
C TRP A 8 -20.58 12.68 11.26
N GLN A 9 -20.18 12.44 12.51
CA GLN A 9 -19.15 11.45 12.82
C GLN A 9 -19.72 10.03 12.69
N ASP A 10 -20.90 9.77 13.21
CA ASP A 10 -21.58 8.48 13.02
C ASP A 10 -21.86 8.18 11.55
N GLU A 11 -22.09 9.22 10.74
CA GLU A 11 -22.37 9.06 9.31
C GLU A 11 -21.12 8.69 8.49
N ILE A 12 -19.95 9.04 8.93
CA ILE A 12 -18.71 8.72 8.19
C ILE A 12 -17.97 7.51 8.76
N PHE A 13 -18.20 7.15 10.01
CA PHE A 13 -17.56 5.99 10.63
C PHE A 13 -18.46 4.76 10.64
N LYS A 14 -17.87 3.60 10.74
CA LYS A 14 -18.54 2.30 10.89
C LYS A 14 -17.76 1.40 11.83
N THR A 15 -18.48 0.49 12.50
CA THR A 15 -17.80 -0.66 13.12
C THR A 15 -17.16 -1.50 12.03
N SER A 16 -15.89 -1.80 12.19
CA SER A 16 -15.09 -2.48 11.19
C SER A 16 -14.72 -3.89 11.68
N PHE A 17 -14.67 -4.83 10.76
CA PHE A 17 -14.21 -6.19 10.99
C PHE A 17 -13.12 -6.53 9.99
N SER A 18 -11.99 -7.05 10.51
CA SER A 18 -10.85 -7.46 9.70
C SER A 18 -10.51 -8.92 9.96
N THR A 19 -9.99 -9.61 8.95
CA THR A 19 -9.60 -11.02 9.04
C THR A 19 -8.20 -11.22 8.50
N ASP A 20 -7.45 -12.11 9.15
CA ASP A 20 -6.15 -12.59 8.69
C ASP A 20 -6.11 -14.11 8.78
N HIS A 21 -5.78 -14.74 7.66
CA HIS A 21 -5.67 -16.20 7.54
C HIS A 21 -4.29 -16.55 7.02
N ASN A 22 -3.58 -17.43 7.73
CA ASN A 22 -2.25 -17.87 7.34
C ASN A 22 -2.15 -19.39 7.41
N VAL A 23 -1.66 -20.00 6.33
CA VAL A 23 -1.37 -21.41 6.24
C VAL A 23 0.11 -21.60 5.93
N ASN A 24 0.80 -22.38 6.75
CA ASN A 24 2.22 -22.70 6.59
C ASN A 24 2.40 -24.20 6.50
N VAL A 25 3.20 -24.63 5.53
CA VAL A 25 3.67 -25.99 5.39
C VAL A 25 5.20 -25.99 5.43
N SER A 26 5.80 -26.74 6.32
CA SER A 26 7.25 -26.87 6.40
C SER A 26 7.64 -28.35 6.52
N GLY A 27 8.79 -28.68 5.96
CA GLY A 27 9.33 -30.03 5.98
C GLY A 27 10.80 -30.04 5.58
N ALA A 28 11.36 -31.22 5.52
CA ALA A 28 12.72 -31.44 5.06
C ALA A 28 12.75 -32.62 4.09
N ILE A 29 13.17 -32.36 2.87
CA ILE A 29 13.69 -33.40 1.97
C ILE A 29 15.18 -33.54 2.28
N PRO A 30 15.82 -34.69 2.07
CA PRO A 30 17.25 -34.84 2.35
C PRO A 30 18.06 -33.66 1.79
N HIS A 31 18.84 -33.00 2.65
CA HIS A 31 19.65 -31.83 2.35
C HIS A 31 18.90 -30.55 1.94
N MET A 32 17.56 -30.52 1.98
CA MET A 32 16.78 -29.34 1.58
C MET A 32 15.57 -29.13 2.51
N PRO A 33 15.72 -28.48 3.67
CA PRO A 33 14.61 -27.95 4.42
C PRO A 33 13.83 -26.90 3.59
N TYR A 34 12.50 -26.92 3.73
CA TYR A 34 11.64 -26.00 3.02
C TYR A 34 10.50 -25.48 3.89
N ARG A 35 10.01 -24.30 3.55
CA ARG A 35 8.77 -23.72 4.06
C ARG A 35 8.02 -23.04 2.93
N VAL A 36 6.72 -23.30 2.87
CA VAL A 36 5.79 -22.61 1.98
C VAL A 36 4.70 -22.01 2.84
N SER A 37 4.34 -20.75 2.58
CA SER A 37 3.25 -20.09 3.27
C SER A 37 2.35 -19.35 2.28
N VAL A 38 1.05 -19.34 2.61
CA VAL A 38 0.06 -18.51 1.94
C VAL A 38 -0.74 -17.80 3.00
N SER A 39 -0.91 -16.49 2.85
CA SER A 39 -1.76 -15.70 3.74
C SER A 39 -2.73 -14.84 2.94
N TYR A 40 -3.93 -14.69 3.48
CA TYR A 40 -4.95 -13.77 3.01
C TYR A 40 -5.37 -12.86 4.16
N THR A 41 -5.32 -11.56 3.90
CA THR A 41 -5.70 -10.53 4.86
C THR A 41 -6.77 -9.66 4.20
N ASN A 42 -7.88 -9.40 4.92
CA ASN A 42 -8.88 -8.41 4.55
C ASN A 42 -9.04 -7.44 5.72
N GLU A 43 -8.65 -6.20 5.50
CA GLU A 43 -8.72 -5.11 6.49
C GLU A 43 -9.75 -4.08 6.05
N ASN A 44 -10.79 -3.89 6.85
CA ASN A 44 -11.73 -2.82 6.68
C ASN A 44 -11.40 -1.67 7.63
N GLY A 45 -11.30 -0.46 7.11
CA GLY A 45 -11.10 0.72 7.94
C GLY A 45 -12.39 1.12 8.68
N ILE A 46 -12.24 1.85 9.78
CA ILE A 46 -13.36 2.44 10.51
C ILE A 46 -14.03 3.59 9.75
N LEU A 47 -13.27 4.31 8.92
CA LEU A 47 -13.82 5.28 7.98
C LEU A 47 -14.50 4.51 6.85
N LYS A 48 -15.76 4.84 6.54
CA LYS A 48 -16.51 4.19 5.47
C LYS A 48 -15.72 4.22 4.17
N THR A 49 -15.92 3.25 3.29
CA THR A 49 -15.23 3.03 2.01
C THR A 49 -13.78 2.56 2.08
N SER A 50 -13.08 2.67 3.20
CA SER A 50 -11.71 2.16 3.33
C SER A 50 -11.67 0.64 3.42
N ASN A 51 -10.89 0.01 2.53
CA ASN A 51 -10.66 -1.44 2.52
C ASN A 51 -9.29 -1.77 1.94
N MET A 52 -8.67 -2.84 2.42
CA MET A 52 -7.48 -3.45 1.86
C MET A 52 -7.63 -4.97 1.84
N GLU A 53 -7.38 -5.58 0.69
CA GLU A 53 -7.23 -7.02 0.54
C GLU A 53 -5.81 -7.37 0.11
N ARG A 54 -5.21 -8.35 0.77
CA ARG A 54 -3.84 -8.78 0.50
C ARG A 54 -3.74 -10.29 0.44
N LEU A 55 -3.22 -10.79 -0.68
CA LEU A 55 -2.79 -12.17 -0.82
C LEU A 55 -1.26 -12.21 -0.84
N THR A 56 -0.69 -13.06 0.00
CA THR A 56 0.76 -13.24 0.07
C THR A 56 1.11 -14.71 -0.07
N GLY A 57 2.07 -15.01 -0.96
CA GLY A 57 2.71 -16.32 -1.06
C GLY A 57 4.20 -16.21 -0.76
N ALA A 58 4.76 -17.11 0.02
CA ALA A 58 6.19 -17.14 0.30
C ALA A 58 6.74 -18.56 0.28
N ILE A 59 7.95 -18.68 -0.26
CA ILE A 59 8.72 -19.93 -0.31
C ILE A 59 10.11 -19.67 0.26
N SER A 60 10.54 -20.52 1.16
CA SER A 60 11.90 -20.53 1.71
C SER A 60 12.50 -21.93 1.52
N LEU A 61 13.65 -22.01 0.90
CA LEU A 61 14.42 -23.23 0.67
C LEU A 61 15.82 -23.05 1.24
N ASN A 62 16.30 -24.07 1.99
CA ASN A 62 17.61 -24.03 2.63
C ASN A 62 18.44 -25.27 2.28
N PRO A 63 18.77 -25.48 0.98
CA PRO A 63 19.59 -26.63 0.61
C PRO A 63 21.02 -26.52 1.14
N ASN A 64 21.57 -27.67 1.51
CA ASN A 64 22.98 -27.80 1.90
C ASN A 64 23.62 -28.97 1.19
N PHE A 65 24.91 -28.81 0.84
CA PHE A 65 25.68 -29.78 0.08
C PHE A 65 27.07 -29.92 0.67
N PHE A 66 27.79 -30.99 0.28
CA PHE A 66 29.17 -31.24 0.66
C PHE A 66 29.39 -31.21 2.18
N ASP A 67 28.59 -31.99 2.93
CA ASP A 67 28.63 -32.04 4.39
C ASP A 67 28.49 -30.62 5.02
N LYS A 68 27.52 -29.84 4.50
CA LYS A 68 27.22 -28.47 4.94
C LYS A 68 28.34 -27.45 4.66
N LYS A 69 29.29 -27.76 3.79
CA LYS A 69 30.26 -26.76 3.34
C LYS A 69 29.67 -25.74 2.38
N LEU A 70 28.63 -26.11 1.65
CA LEU A 70 27.82 -25.20 0.84
C LEU A 70 26.42 -25.13 1.43
N ASN A 71 26.04 -23.96 1.94
CA ASN A 71 24.70 -23.66 2.40
C ASN A 71 24.10 -22.59 1.49
N ILE A 72 22.88 -22.82 1.04
CA ILE A 72 22.15 -21.88 0.21
C ILE A 72 20.84 -21.56 0.93
N GLN A 73 20.47 -20.28 1.00
CA GLN A 73 19.18 -19.84 1.49
C GLN A 73 18.48 -19.08 0.36
N LEU A 74 17.36 -19.59 -0.09
CA LEU A 74 16.52 -18.98 -1.11
C LEU A 74 15.20 -18.58 -0.48
N ASN A 75 14.86 -17.30 -0.54
CA ASN A 75 13.57 -16.81 -0.07
C ASN A 75 12.93 -15.99 -1.20
N VAL A 76 11.69 -16.28 -1.49
CA VAL A 76 10.89 -15.53 -2.44
C VAL A 76 9.51 -15.28 -1.82
N LYS A 77 9.04 -14.05 -1.90
CA LYS A 77 7.73 -13.62 -1.44
C LYS A 77 7.04 -12.84 -2.55
N GLY A 78 5.83 -13.25 -2.90
CA GLY A 78 4.94 -12.53 -3.80
C GLY A 78 3.77 -11.94 -3.03
N ILE A 79 3.37 -10.72 -3.35
CA ILE A 79 2.27 -10.00 -2.73
C ILE A 79 1.40 -9.42 -3.84
N TYR A 80 0.11 -9.69 -3.74
CA TYR A 80 -0.95 -9.03 -4.48
C TYR A 80 -1.82 -8.27 -3.48
N ASN A 81 -2.02 -6.97 -3.69
CA ASN A 81 -2.76 -6.14 -2.77
C ASN A 81 -3.68 -5.20 -3.55
N THR A 82 -4.95 -5.15 -3.16
CA THR A 82 -5.92 -4.17 -3.62
C THR A 82 -6.29 -3.26 -2.48
N ASN A 83 -6.39 -1.97 -2.75
CA ASN A 83 -6.76 -0.98 -1.76
C ASN A 83 -7.88 -0.10 -2.31
N ARG A 84 -8.81 0.26 -1.45
CA ARG A 84 -9.70 1.39 -1.61
C ARG A 84 -9.43 2.38 -0.48
N PHE A 85 -8.99 3.58 -0.85
CA PHE A 85 -8.64 4.63 0.12
C PHE A 85 -9.84 5.53 0.35
N ALA A 86 -10.28 5.64 1.60
CA ALA A 86 -11.25 6.65 1.97
C ALA A 86 -10.58 8.03 2.02
N ASP A 87 -11.30 9.06 1.60
CA ASP A 87 -10.80 10.43 1.73
C ASP A 87 -10.88 10.88 3.19
N THR A 88 -9.72 11.00 3.84
CA THR A 88 -9.61 11.43 5.24
C THR A 88 -10.05 12.88 5.46
N GLY A 89 -10.20 13.68 4.39
CA GLY A 89 -10.78 15.03 4.44
C GLY A 89 -12.20 15.03 5.00
N ALA A 90 -12.94 13.93 4.82
CA ALA A 90 -14.27 13.77 5.39
C ALA A 90 -14.29 13.92 6.92
N ILE A 91 -13.22 13.51 7.64
CA ILE A 91 -13.11 13.65 9.09
C ILE A 91 -13.09 15.13 9.50
N GLY A 92 -12.24 15.91 8.82
CA GLY A 92 -12.16 17.35 9.08
C GLY A 92 -13.48 18.07 8.76
N MET A 93 -14.14 17.67 7.69
CA MET A 93 -15.44 18.24 7.33
C MET A 93 -16.52 17.86 8.36
N ALA A 94 -16.56 16.60 8.82
CA ALA A 94 -17.54 16.15 9.80
C ALA A 94 -17.46 16.90 11.13
N THR A 95 -16.29 17.39 11.51
CA THR A 95 -16.11 18.18 12.74
C THR A 95 -16.57 19.64 12.59
N GLN A 96 -16.71 20.14 11.37
CA GLN A 96 -17.02 21.54 11.08
C GLN A 96 -18.43 21.72 10.48
N TYR A 97 -19.02 20.63 9.95
CA TYR A 97 -20.33 20.70 9.30
C TYR A 97 -21.45 20.96 10.29
N ASP A 98 -22.42 21.80 9.89
CA ASP A 98 -23.57 22.16 10.75
C ASP A 98 -24.46 20.93 11.03
N PRO A 99 -24.61 20.49 12.27
CA PRO A 99 -25.43 19.32 12.62
C PRO A 99 -26.93 19.53 12.36
N THR A 100 -27.39 20.78 12.14
CA THR A 100 -28.79 21.07 11.80
C THR A 100 -29.12 20.81 10.34
N GLN A 101 -28.13 20.49 9.50
CA GLN A 101 -28.32 20.19 8.08
C GLN A 101 -28.50 18.69 7.85
N PRO A 102 -29.36 18.31 6.86
CA PRO A 102 -29.53 16.92 6.48
C PRO A 102 -28.37 16.42 5.60
N ILE A 103 -28.25 15.11 5.45
CA ILE A 103 -27.26 14.50 4.56
C ILE A 103 -27.63 14.73 3.10
N TYR A 104 -28.91 14.60 2.79
CA TYR A 104 -29.45 14.69 1.41
C TYR A 104 -30.35 15.92 1.24
N MET A 105 -30.46 16.38 0.01
CA MET A 105 -31.29 17.53 -0.38
C MET A 105 -32.00 17.23 -1.70
N ASP A 106 -33.28 16.88 -1.60
CA ASP A 106 -34.10 16.58 -2.78
C ASP A 106 -34.32 17.81 -3.65
N GLY A 107 -34.41 17.58 -4.98
CA GLY A 107 -34.76 18.62 -5.95
C GLY A 107 -33.65 19.65 -6.21
N ASN A 108 -32.49 19.54 -5.61
CA ASN A 108 -31.34 20.37 -5.93
C ASN A 108 -30.64 19.84 -7.22
N PRO A 109 -30.47 20.66 -8.27
CA PRO A 109 -29.75 20.23 -9.48
C PRO A 109 -28.24 20.06 -9.27
N TYR A 110 -27.72 20.49 -8.12
CA TYR A 110 -26.33 20.42 -7.74
C TYR A 110 -26.12 19.38 -6.62
N GLY A 111 -24.91 18.83 -6.55
CA GLY A 111 -24.50 17.99 -5.42
C GLY A 111 -24.98 16.55 -5.44
N ASN A 112 -25.48 16.03 -6.58
CA ASN A 112 -25.89 14.63 -6.74
C ASN A 112 -26.86 14.13 -5.64
N GLY A 113 -27.76 15.01 -5.18
CA GLY A 113 -28.72 14.67 -4.10
C GLY A 113 -28.18 14.86 -2.69
N TYR A 114 -26.90 15.18 -2.50
CA TYR A 114 -26.35 15.54 -1.20
C TYR A 114 -26.66 17.00 -0.85
N PHE A 115 -26.86 17.26 0.43
CA PHE A 115 -26.97 18.64 0.91
C PHE A 115 -25.69 19.42 0.65
N MET A 116 -25.86 20.63 0.17
CA MET A 116 -24.79 21.63 0.01
C MET A 116 -25.30 23.03 0.26
N TYR A 117 -24.42 23.92 0.68
CA TYR A 117 -24.75 25.32 0.90
C TYR A 117 -24.97 26.06 -0.40
N MET A 118 -26.11 26.75 -0.48
CA MET A 118 -26.54 27.48 -1.67
C MET A 118 -26.60 28.98 -1.41
N LYS A 119 -26.22 29.79 -2.40
CA LYS A 119 -26.40 31.24 -2.36
C LYS A 119 -27.88 31.55 -2.47
N SER A 120 -28.36 32.55 -1.71
CA SER A 120 -29.75 33.00 -1.74
C SER A 120 -30.05 33.70 -3.06
N GLY A 121 -31.24 33.50 -3.61
CA GLY A 121 -31.72 34.20 -4.85
C GLY A 121 -32.74 33.37 -5.61
N ASN A 122 -33.23 33.94 -6.73
CA ASN A 122 -34.22 33.28 -7.60
C ASN A 122 -33.65 32.07 -8.35
N ASN A 123 -32.33 32.07 -8.60
CA ASN A 123 -31.58 30.96 -9.16
C ASN A 123 -30.43 30.65 -8.21
N PRO A 124 -30.64 29.85 -7.15
CA PRO A 124 -29.60 29.56 -6.19
C PRO A 124 -28.48 28.77 -6.84
N THR A 125 -27.24 29.15 -6.54
CA THR A 125 -26.02 28.50 -7.01
C THR A 125 -25.19 28.03 -5.80
N PRO A 126 -24.32 27.04 -5.96
CA PRO A 126 -23.44 26.60 -4.89
C PRO A 126 -22.62 27.71 -4.26
N VAL A 127 -22.36 27.61 -2.95
CA VAL A 127 -21.44 28.49 -2.23
C VAL A 127 -20.02 27.99 -2.46
N ASP A 128 -19.20 28.76 -3.13
CA ASP A 128 -17.84 28.42 -3.55
C ASP A 128 -16.82 28.32 -2.41
N ILE A 129 -17.15 28.81 -1.21
CA ILE A 129 -16.36 28.69 0.03
C ILE A 129 -17.05 27.80 1.08
N GLY A 130 -18.10 27.08 0.67
CA GLY A 130 -18.83 26.18 1.55
C GLY A 130 -18.01 24.94 1.93
N LEU A 131 -18.42 24.30 3.01
CA LEU A 131 -17.89 22.99 3.37
C LEU A 131 -18.52 21.92 2.46
N ALA A 132 -17.72 20.95 2.02
CA ALA A 132 -18.25 19.79 1.31
C ALA A 132 -18.93 18.84 2.30
N ASN A 133 -20.04 18.24 1.88
CA ASN A 133 -20.75 17.25 2.68
C ASN A 133 -19.86 16.05 2.99
N PRO A 134 -19.63 15.71 4.29
CA PRO A 134 -18.67 14.66 4.68
C PRO A 134 -18.99 13.28 4.09
N VAL A 135 -20.26 12.92 3.99
CA VAL A 135 -20.71 11.64 3.43
C VAL A 135 -20.44 11.63 1.93
N SER A 136 -20.76 12.72 1.23
CA SER A 136 -20.53 12.81 -0.22
C SER A 136 -19.05 12.72 -0.57
N ILE A 137 -18.15 13.21 0.27
CA ILE A 137 -16.69 13.08 0.04
C ILE A 137 -16.29 11.60 -0.03
N LEU A 138 -16.86 10.76 0.84
CA LEU A 138 -16.56 9.32 0.86
C LEU A 138 -17.22 8.57 -0.29
N ASP A 139 -18.44 8.96 -0.67
CA ASP A 139 -19.23 8.24 -1.66
C ASP A 139 -18.88 8.64 -3.09
N SER A 140 -18.60 9.94 -3.33
CA SER A 140 -18.33 10.48 -4.68
C SER A 140 -16.85 10.45 -5.09
N LYS A 141 -15.94 10.10 -4.17
CA LYS A 141 -14.52 9.91 -4.50
C LYS A 141 -14.13 8.46 -4.39
N HIS A 142 -13.68 7.90 -5.49
CA HIS A 142 -13.18 6.53 -5.60
C HIS A 142 -11.68 6.57 -5.84
N ASP A 143 -10.90 6.17 -4.84
CA ASP A 143 -9.44 6.07 -4.92
C ASP A 143 -9.08 4.60 -4.70
N GLU A 144 -8.70 3.93 -5.78
CA GLU A 144 -8.43 2.49 -5.76
C GLU A 144 -7.04 2.21 -6.33
N SER A 145 -6.36 1.23 -5.75
CA SER A 145 -5.06 0.80 -6.26
C SER A 145 -4.88 -0.70 -6.20
N THR A 146 -4.08 -1.19 -7.16
CA THR A 146 -3.58 -2.57 -7.19
C THR A 146 -2.06 -2.55 -7.12
N VAL A 147 -1.50 -3.36 -6.23
CA VAL A 147 -0.06 -3.48 -6.02
C VAL A 147 0.38 -4.92 -6.22
N TYR A 148 1.36 -5.11 -7.09
CA TYR A 148 2.11 -6.34 -7.26
C TYR A 148 3.51 -6.13 -6.71
N ARG A 149 3.94 -6.95 -5.77
CA ARG A 149 5.30 -6.87 -5.22
C ARG A 149 5.92 -8.25 -5.13
N SER A 150 7.17 -8.34 -5.55
CA SER A 150 7.99 -9.53 -5.35
C SER A 150 9.28 -9.13 -4.65
N ILE A 151 9.58 -9.86 -3.58
CA ILE A 151 10.79 -9.69 -2.79
C ILE A 151 11.48 -11.04 -2.74
N GLY A 152 12.77 -11.06 -2.99
CA GLY A 152 13.52 -12.30 -2.88
C GLY A 152 14.99 -12.06 -2.55
N ASN A 153 15.58 -13.08 -1.95
CA ASN A 153 17.02 -13.12 -1.77
C ASN A 153 17.55 -14.54 -1.95
N ALA A 154 18.78 -14.60 -2.43
CA ALA A 154 19.58 -15.81 -2.49
C ALA A 154 20.90 -15.56 -1.75
N GLN A 155 21.10 -16.25 -0.64
CA GLN A 155 22.37 -16.23 0.09
C GLN A 155 23.09 -17.55 -0.12
N ILE A 156 24.33 -17.48 -0.53
CA ILE A 156 25.22 -18.61 -0.75
C ILE A 156 26.40 -18.48 0.20
N ASP A 157 26.59 -19.46 1.04
CA ASP A 157 27.71 -19.54 1.97
C ASP A 157 28.52 -20.79 1.65
N TYR A 158 29.80 -20.60 1.26
CA TYR A 158 30.67 -21.69 0.85
C TYR A 158 31.98 -21.70 1.63
N LYS A 159 32.21 -22.79 2.35
CA LYS A 159 33.45 -23.10 3.03
C LYS A 159 34.37 -23.90 2.10
N PHE A 160 35.53 -23.36 1.74
CA PHE A 160 36.41 -23.97 0.75
C PHE A 160 36.96 -25.34 1.22
N HIS A 161 36.93 -26.32 0.32
CA HIS A 161 37.42 -27.66 0.61
C HIS A 161 38.91 -27.73 0.84
N PHE A 162 39.69 -26.93 0.11
CA PHE A 162 41.13 -26.88 0.17
C PHE A 162 41.69 -25.95 1.26
N LEU A 163 40.85 -25.06 1.80
CA LEU A 163 41.19 -24.11 2.86
C LEU A 163 39.98 -23.89 3.74
N PRO A 164 39.71 -24.80 4.71
CA PRO A 164 38.50 -24.75 5.50
C PRO A 164 38.34 -23.48 6.37
N GLU A 165 39.41 -22.77 6.63
CA GLU A 165 39.43 -21.50 7.33
C GLU A 165 38.87 -20.34 6.50
N LEU A 166 38.84 -20.51 5.16
CA LEU A 166 38.31 -19.52 4.23
C LEU A 166 36.86 -19.83 3.88
N ARG A 167 36.03 -18.80 3.96
CA ARG A 167 34.60 -18.85 3.63
C ARG A 167 34.27 -17.71 2.68
N ALA A 168 33.49 -18.01 1.64
CA ALA A 168 32.89 -17.02 0.75
C ALA A 168 31.40 -16.90 1.03
N ASN A 169 30.90 -15.68 1.10
CA ASN A 169 29.46 -15.41 1.22
C ASN A 169 29.03 -14.49 0.08
N LEU A 170 27.98 -14.87 -0.62
CA LEU A 170 27.33 -14.07 -1.66
C LEU A 170 25.86 -13.93 -1.29
N ASN A 171 25.39 -12.69 -1.20
CA ASN A 171 23.98 -12.37 -1.00
C ASN A 171 23.46 -11.54 -2.18
N LEU A 172 22.46 -12.06 -2.87
CA LEU A 172 21.76 -11.40 -3.95
C LEU A 172 20.35 -11.13 -3.50
N GLY A 173 19.89 -9.88 -3.61
CA GLY A 173 18.56 -9.46 -3.21
C GLY A 173 17.85 -8.67 -4.29
N TYR A 174 16.53 -8.79 -4.33
CA TYR A 174 15.67 -7.91 -5.11
C TYR A 174 14.38 -7.59 -4.38
N ASP A 175 13.84 -6.40 -4.68
CA ASP A 175 12.51 -5.95 -4.28
C ASP A 175 11.92 -5.17 -5.45
N VAL A 176 10.90 -5.71 -6.08
CA VAL A 176 10.20 -5.11 -7.22
C VAL A 176 8.75 -4.90 -6.83
N SER A 177 8.29 -3.66 -6.93
CA SER A 177 6.91 -3.27 -6.66
C SER A 177 6.35 -2.46 -7.82
N LYS A 178 5.22 -2.91 -8.36
CA LYS A 178 4.41 -2.20 -9.34
C LYS A 178 3.09 -1.84 -8.69
N SER A 179 2.73 -0.55 -8.70
CA SER A 179 1.46 -0.04 -8.21
C SER A 179 0.76 0.71 -9.33
N GLU A 180 -0.51 0.43 -9.54
CA GLU A 180 -1.41 1.12 -10.45
C GLU A 180 -2.67 1.51 -9.70
N GLY A 181 -3.22 2.68 -9.97
CA GLY A 181 -4.44 3.11 -9.33
C GLY A 181 -5.14 4.22 -10.10
N ASP A 182 -6.42 4.36 -9.81
CA ASP A 182 -7.29 5.37 -10.37
C ASP A 182 -7.97 6.14 -9.25
N VAL A 183 -8.05 7.46 -9.42
CA VAL A 183 -8.82 8.35 -8.56
C VAL A 183 -9.91 8.99 -9.41
N ILE A 184 -11.16 8.69 -9.08
CA ILE A 184 -12.33 9.21 -9.75
C ILE A 184 -13.10 10.09 -8.77
N ILE A 185 -13.38 11.32 -9.15
CA ILE A 185 -14.31 12.22 -8.47
C ILE A 185 -15.49 12.42 -9.41
N GLU A 186 -16.70 12.09 -8.94
CA GLU A 186 -17.91 12.19 -9.73
C GLU A 186 -18.22 13.64 -10.10
N ASP A 187 -18.75 13.83 -11.32
CA ASP A 187 -19.30 15.11 -11.74
C ASP A 187 -20.41 15.56 -10.79
N ASN A 188 -20.53 16.85 -10.61
CA ASN A 188 -21.56 17.49 -9.82
C ASN A 188 -21.56 17.11 -8.31
N ALA A 189 -20.54 16.37 -7.84
CA ALA A 189 -20.39 16.11 -6.41
C ALA A 189 -20.20 17.41 -5.61
N PRO A 190 -20.69 17.55 -4.36
CA PRO A 190 -20.52 18.77 -3.57
C PRO A 190 -19.11 19.31 -3.51
N MET A 191 -18.12 18.43 -3.43
CA MET A 191 -16.70 18.81 -3.38
C MET A 191 -16.21 19.50 -4.66
N THR A 192 -16.80 19.21 -5.82
CA THR A 192 -16.41 19.82 -7.10
C THR A 192 -16.88 21.28 -7.22
N TRP A 193 -17.78 21.73 -6.36
CA TRP A 193 -18.31 23.09 -6.31
C TRP A 193 -17.63 23.97 -5.25
N CYS A 194 -17.17 23.41 -4.14
CA CYS A 194 -16.65 24.18 -3.00
C CYS A 194 -15.19 23.90 -2.67
N GLN A 195 -14.59 22.85 -3.23
CA GLN A 195 -13.18 22.50 -3.02
C GLN A 195 -12.42 22.49 -4.35
N GLY A 196 -11.09 22.51 -4.26
CA GLY A 196 -10.20 22.48 -5.42
C GLY A 196 -10.05 23.82 -6.13
N ASN A 197 -9.34 23.79 -7.26
CA ASN A 197 -8.93 25.00 -7.97
C ASN A 197 -9.99 25.55 -8.93
N TYR A 198 -10.95 24.75 -9.36
CA TYR A 198 -11.84 25.10 -10.47
C TYR A 198 -13.29 25.33 -10.07
N LYS A 199 -13.80 24.74 -9.00
CA LYS A 199 -15.16 24.96 -8.46
C LYS A 199 -16.27 25.05 -9.53
N THR A 200 -16.21 24.15 -10.50
CA THR A 200 -17.05 24.21 -11.71
C THR A 200 -18.10 23.09 -11.76
N GLY A 201 -18.13 22.21 -10.78
CA GLY A 201 -18.97 21.02 -10.78
C GLY A 201 -18.44 19.86 -11.63
N PHE A 202 -17.33 20.06 -12.35
CA PHE A 202 -16.70 18.99 -13.11
C PHE A 202 -15.93 18.04 -12.20
N GLY A 203 -16.07 16.75 -12.45
CA GLY A 203 -15.32 15.71 -11.78
C GLY A 203 -13.90 15.55 -12.33
N GLU A 204 -13.20 14.61 -11.77
CA GLU A 204 -11.82 14.28 -12.14
C GLU A 204 -11.69 12.77 -12.31
N ASN A 205 -10.93 12.35 -13.31
CA ASN A 205 -10.42 10.99 -13.44
C ASN A 205 -8.91 11.07 -13.58
N SER A 206 -8.19 10.61 -12.59
CA SER A 206 -6.74 10.55 -12.62
C SER A 206 -6.26 9.12 -12.43
N SER A 207 -5.28 8.73 -13.24
CA SER A 207 -4.62 7.43 -13.14
C SER A 207 -3.17 7.64 -12.73
N TYR A 208 -2.67 6.78 -11.87
CA TYR A 208 -1.27 6.81 -11.48
C TYR A 208 -0.60 5.44 -11.59
N TYR A 209 0.69 5.49 -11.83
CA TYR A 209 1.54 4.32 -11.94
C TYR A 209 2.84 4.56 -11.20
N GLN A 210 3.29 3.55 -10.48
CA GLN A 210 4.59 3.56 -9.84
C GLN A 210 5.29 2.22 -10.01
N LEU A 211 6.54 2.25 -10.46
CA LEU A 211 7.43 1.10 -10.50
C LEU A 211 8.67 1.38 -9.65
N LYS A 212 8.88 0.54 -8.64
CA LYS A 212 10.10 0.54 -7.82
C LYS A 212 10.84 -0.76 -8.01
N ARG A 213 12.16 -0.67 -8.21
CA ARG A 213 13.05 -1.83 -8.28
C ARG A 213 14.30 -1.54 -7.48
N ASN A 214 14.56 -2.39 -6.51
CA ASN A 214 15.76 -2.34 -5.70
C ASN A 214 16.49 -3.66 -5.89
N THR A 215 17.79 -3.60 -6.09
CA THR A 215 18.66 -4.78 -6.21
C THR A 215 19.87 -4.62 -5.31
N LEU A 216 20.28 -5.73 -4.73
CA LEU A 216 21.38 -5.82 -3.77
C LEU A 216 22.32 -6.94 -4.21
N LEU A 217 23.62 -6.68 -4.14
CA LEU A 217 24.67 -7.67 -4.20
C LEU A 217 25.67 -7.38 -3.08
N ASP A 218 25.83 -8.35 -2.17
CA ASP A 218 26.91 -8.34 -1.18
C ASP A 218 27.75 -9.57 -1.39
N PHE A 219 29.05 -9.37 -1.45
CA PHE A 219 30.03 -10.45 -1.52
C PHE A 219 31.13 -10.18 -0.50
N TYR A 220 31.46 -11.19 0.30
CA TYR A 220 32.61 -11.10 1.18
C TYR A 220 33.33 -12.45 1.34
N LEU A 221 34.62 -12.35 1.62
CA LEU A 221 35.46 -13.44 2.05
C LEU A 221 35.78 -13.27 3.54
N ASN A 222 35.70 -14.33 4.28
CA ASN A 222 36.08 -14.39 5.69
C ASN A 222 37.11 -15.48 5.88
N TYR A 223 38.25 -15.13 6.48
CA TYR A 223 39.29 -16.06 6.90
C TYR A 223 39.41 -16.05 8.41
N ALA A 224 39.13 -17.19 9.03
CA ALA A 224 39.19 -17.35 10.48
C ALA A 224 40.04 -18.54 10.84
N LYS A 225 41.11 -18.32 11.65
CA LYS A 225 42.03 -19.38 12.06
C LYS A 225 42.57 -19.14 13.47
N GLU A 226 42.72 -20.22 14.20
CA GLU A 226 43.42 -20.25 15.50
C GLU A 226 44.90 -20.55 15.31
N PHE A 227 45.75 -19.75 15.94
CA PHE A 227 47.21 -19.90 15.99
C PHE A 227 47.61 -19.99 17.47
N GLY A 228 47.57 -21.22 18.03
CA GLY A 228 47.82 -21.42 19.44
C GLY A 228 46.79 -20.69 20.33
N ALA A 229 47.23 -19.72 21.12
CA ALA A 229 46.36 -18.91 21.96
C ALA A 229 45.75 -17.68 21.23
N HIS A 230 46.06 -17.46 19.95
CA HIS A 230 45.59 -16.33 19.19
C HIS A 230 44.54 -16.77 18.18
N HIS A 231 43.42 -16.05 18.16
CA HIS A 231 42.39 -16.17 17.11
C HIS A 231 42.50 -15.00 16.15
N VAL A 232 42.64 -15.30 14.85
CA VAL A 232 42.66 -14.28 13.79
C VAL A 232 41.43 -14.45 12.93
N ASP A 233 40.63 -13.40 12.81
CA ASP A 233 39.46 -13.32 11.94
C ASP A 233 39.57 -12.06 11.08
N VAL A 234 39.59 -12.25 9.76
CA VAL A 234 39.72 -11.17 8.79
C VAL A 234 38.62 -11.31 7.74
N MET A 235 37.89 -10.23 7.51
CA MET A 235 36.86 -10.17 6.49
C MET A 235 37.11 -9.02 5.54
N GLY A 236 36.91 -9.28 4.25
CA GLY A 236 36.93 -8.28 3.19
C GLY A 236 35.81 -8.53 2.19
N GLY A 237 35.19 -7.47 1.72
CA GLY A 237 34.02 -7.65 0.85
C GLY A 237 33.67 -6.42 0.04
N TYR A 238 32.64 -6.58 -0.78
CA TYR A 238 32.09 -5.59 -1.67
C TYR A 238 30.55 -5.63 -1.57
N SER A 239 29.94 -4.45 -1.49
CA SER A 239 28.48 -4.27 -1.50
C SER A 239 28.10 -3.34 -2.64
N TRP A 240 27.03 -3.71 -3.35
CA TRP A 240 26.45 -2.89 -4.41
C TRP A 240 24.93 -2.89 -4.26
N GLN A 241 24.35 -1.70 -4.38
CA GLN A 241 22.90 -1.51 -4.36
C GLN A 241 22.47 -0.58 -5.49
N HIS A 242 21.32 -0.88 -6.08
CA HIS A 242 20.72 -0.04 -7.10
C HIS A 242 19.24 0.17 -6.82
N PHE A 243 18.84 1.43 -6.81
CA PHE A 243 17.46 1.86 -6.61
C PHE A 243 16.94 2.50 -7.88
N TYR A 244 15.79 2.03 -8.33
CA TYR A 244 15.08 2.60 -9.47
C TYR A 244 13.65 2.91 -9.05
N ASN A 245 13.19 4.14 -9.33
CA ASN A 245 11.81 4.57 -9.12
C ASN A 245 11.33 5.32 -10.35
N SER A 246 10.18 4.91 -10.88
CA SER A 246 9.47 5.58 -11.97
C SER A 246 8.02 5.78 -11.55
N THR A 247 7.56 7.03 -11.63
CA THR A 247 6.19 7.40 -11.27
C THR A 247 5.64 8.34 -12.33
N TRP A 248 4.41 8.13 -12.74
CA TRP A 248 3.66 9.08 -13.55
C TRP A 248 2.21 9.15 -13.08
N THR A 249 1.58 10.29 -13.33
CA THR A 249 0.16 10.54 -13.07
C THR A 249 -0.44 11.22 -14.28
N LYS A 250 -1.62 10.76 -14.69
CA LYS A 250 -2.40 11.34 -15.78
C LYS A 250 -3.70 11.87 -15.20
N TYR A 251 -4.05 13.11 -15.51
CA TYR A 251 -5.31 13.74 -15.13
C TYR A 251 -6.19 13.92 -16.35
N THR A 252 -7.48 13.66 -16.18
CA THR A 252 -8.52 13.94 -17.17
C THR A 252 -9.70 14.55 -16.43
N TYR A 253 -10.12 15.73 -16.83
CA TYR A 253 -11.29 16.41 -16.27
C TYR A 253 -12.45 16.21 -17.21
N SER A 254 -13.67 16.11 -16.67
CA SER A 254 -14.89 16.20 -17.47
C SER A 254 -15.05 17.61 -18.03
N THR A 255 -15.61 17.74 -19.19
CA THR A 255 -15.81 19.03 -19.91
C THR A 255 -17.28 19.31 -20.14
#